data_1ef01170a9004f343f48afb6b00c4599
#
_entry.id   1ef01170a9004f343f48afb6b00c4599
#
_cell.length_a   1.000
_cell.length_b   1.000
_cell.length_c   1.000
_cell.angle_alpha   90.00
_cell.angle_beta   90.00
_cell.angle_gamma   90.00
#
_symmetry.space_group_name_H-M   'P 1'
#
loop_
_entity.id
_entity.type
_entity.pdbx_description
1 polymer ?
#
loop_
_entity_poly.entity_id
_entity_poly.type
_entity_poly.pdbx_seq_one_letter_code
_entity_poly.pdbx_strand_id
1 'polypeptide(L)'
;MVLALSAYAEHLIEGGLHGGLTYWDATTVYVNHQLDFHGGAHLYYSYLAPHILGIRAGLTLDRHNVAFSMQDYADSYSTIDVNNQQMDISYTISSLRETYSIWSVGLPLQAVLFYRQFSLLVGPKVVFPLVCSWKQTVNHAALSVYYPDYENFIEESYPLAASRDFSMENERRLSLPKVQWWLATEFNYAFTINDWARNYRSYIIVGAYFDYCLTSITAAASNSQSLLMLSDTRDGLPLQRLFTPIIEANRQGQKLVSDGGLFNIGIKISYAIAPFKPHKEAYTTCHCYGN
;
A
#
# COMPACT_ATOMS: atom_id res chain seq x y z
N MET A 1 7.39 40.56 -7.48
CA MET A 1 7.53 40.53 -6.01
C MET A 1 8.64 39.51 -5.66
N VAL A 2 9.84 40.01 -5.39
CA VAL A 2 11.00 39.18 -5.05
C VAL A 2 10.78 38.75 -3.59
N LEU A 3 10.46 37.47 -3.36
CA LEU A 3 10.56 36.91 -2.02
C LEU A 3 12.04 36.95 -1.64
N ALA A 4 12.41 37.87 -0.75
CA ALA A 4 13.68 37.82 -0.09
C ALA A 4 13.75 36.45 0.62
N LEU A 5 14.66 35.60 0.17
CA LEU A 5 15.05 34.39 0.89
C LEU A 5 15.41 34.84 2.29
N SER A 6 14.60 34.48 3.27
CA SER A 6 14.87 34.88 4.65
C SER A 6 16.20 34.25 5.04
N ALA A 7 17.13 35.04 5.51
CA ALA A 7 18.42 34.60 6.02
C ALA A 7 18.30 33.77 7.32
N TYR A 8 17.09 33.45 7.73
CA TYR A 8 16.74 32.81 9.01
C TYR A 8 16.12 31.44 8.80
N ALA A 9 16.43 30.52 9.67
CA ALA A 9 15.77 29.23 9.75
C ALA A 9 14.25 29.41 10.01
N GLU A 10 13.44 28.63 9.27
CA GLU A 10 11.99 28.63 9.42
C GLU A 10 11.52 27.26 9.89
N HIS A 11 10.62 27.28 10.88
CA HIS A 11 9.96 26.09 11.39
C HIS A 11 8.54 26.04 10.83
N LEU A 12 8.14 24.93 10.23
CA LEU A 12 6.81 24.73 9.69
C LEU A 12 6.14 23.54 10.35
N ILE A 13 4.88 23.73 10.76
CA ILE A 13 3.98 22.64 11.13
C ILE A 13 2.95 22.53 10.02
N GLU A 14 2.87 21.38 9.37
CA GLU A 14 2.02 21.11 8.21
C GLU A 14 1.06 19.96 8.55
N GLY A 15 -0.24 20.16 8.27
CA GLY A 15 -1.26 19.11 8.35
C GLY A 15 -2.10 19.10 7.08
N GLY A 16 -2.46 17.91 6.60
CA GLY A 16 -3.20 17.82 5.34
C GLY A 16 -3.68 16.43 4.99
N LEU A 17 -4.25 16.35 3.79
CA LEU A 17 -4.76 15.12 3.19
C LEU A 17 -4.01 14.85 1.88
N HIS A 18 -3.96 13.58 1.52
CA HIS A 18 -3.41 13.15 0.25
C HIS A 18 -4.22 11.99 -0.32
N GLY A 19 -4.18 11.83 -1.63
CA GLY A 19 -4.87 10.73 -2.30
C GLY A 19 -4.32 10.53 -3.70
N GLY A 20 -4.49 9.32 -4.21
CA GLY A 20 -3.95 8.96 -5.51
C GLY A 20 -4.23 7.52 -5.87
N LEU A 21 -3.32 6.95 -6.65
CA LEU A 21 -3.40 5.60 -7.17
C LEU A 21 -2.27 4.76 -6.58
N THR A 22 -2.61 3.52 -6.29
CA THR A 22 -1.68 2.46 -5.88
C THR A 22 -1.54 1.44 -6.98
N TYR A 23 -0.34 1.00 -7.22
CA TYR A 23 -0.03 -0.10 -8.13
C TYR A 23 1.02 -1.01 -7.50
N TRP A 24 0.87 -2.31 -7.70
CA TRP A 24 1.87 -3.29 -7.28
C TRP A 24 2.68 -3.76 -8.47
N ASP A 25 3.96 -3.44 -8.49
CA ASP A 25 4.92 -3.85 -9.51
C ASP A 25 5.52 -5.22 -9.15
N ALA A 26 4.69 -6.25 -9.19
CA ALA A 26 5.14 -7.63 -8.98
C ALA A 26 5.15 -8.39 -10.30
N THR A 27 6.10 -9.28 -10.49
CA THR A 27 6.04 -10.23 -11.59
C THR A 27 4.97 -11.27 -11.29
N THR A 28 4.02 -11.41 -12.18
CA THR A 28 2.89 -12.32 -12.01
C THR A 28 2.78 -13.28 -13.15
N VAL A 29 2.33 -14.49 -12.83
CA VAL A 29 1.96 -15.52 -13.81
C VAL A 29 0.45 -15.73 -13.65
N TYR A 30 -0.30 -15.55 -14.73
CA TYR A 30 -1.78 -15.68 -14.77
C TYR A 30 -2.57 -14.61 -13.98
N VAL A 31 -1.94 -13.65 -13.36
CA VAL A 31 -2.57 -12.62 -12.55
C VAL A 31 -2.45 -11.26 -13.21
N ASN A 32 -3.55 -10.54 -13.31
CA ASN A 32 -3.57 -9.17 -13.79
C ASN A 32 -3.64 -8.19 -12.61
N HIS A 33 -2.73 -7.22 -12.61
CA HIS A 33 -2.75 -6.12 -11.64
C HIS A 33 -3.79 -5.09 -12.03
N GLN A 34 -4.41 -4.50 -11.03
CA GLN A 34 -5.32 -3.38 -11.22
C GLN A 34 -4.81 -2.17 -10.43
N LEU A 35 -4.93 -1.00 -11.05
CA LEU A 35 -4.77 0.26 -10.34
C LEU A 35 -5.91 0.40 -9.35
N ASP A 36 -5.60 0.78 -8.11
CA ASP A 36 -6.59 1.02 -7.07
C ASP A 36 -6.28 2.31 -6.32
N PHE A 37 -7.18 2.73 -5.45
CA PHE A 37 -7.07 4.00 -4.75
C PHE A 37 -6.25 3.88 -3.47
N HIS A 38 -5.51 4.97 -3.21
CA HIS A 38 -4.81 5.21 -1.98
C HIS A 38 -5.17 6.58 -1.45
N GLY A 39 -5.21 6.74 -0.14
CA GLY A 39 -5.43 8.03 0.47
C GLY A 39 -5.13 8.02 1.95
N GLY A 40 -4.92 9.21 2.51
CA GLY A 40 -4.58 9.34 3.90
C GLY A 40 -4.50 10.78 4.39
N ALA A 41 -4.03 10.91 5.63
CA ALA A 41 -3.76 12.17 6.29
C ALA A 41 -2.32 12.22 6.77
N HIS A 42 -1.78 13.42 6.91
CA HIS A 42 -0.42 13.61 7.38
C HIS A 42 -0.29 14.79 8.33
N LEU A 43 0.72 14.69 9.19
CA LEU A 43 1.16 15.76 10.08
C LEU A 43 2.69 15.80 10.01
N TYR A 44 3.25 16.93 9.60
CA TYR A 44 4.67 17.10 9.41
C TYR A 44 5.21 18.28 10.19
N TYR A 45 6.46 18.15 10.57
CA TYR A 45 7.30 19.23 11.07
C TYR A 45 8.49 19.38 10.14
N SER A 46 8.74 20.60 9.66
CA SER A 46 9.86 20.94 8.80
C SER A 46 10.74 21.99 9.44
N TYR A 47 12.03 21.77 9.39
CA TYR A 47 13.05 22.75 9.68
C TYR A 47 13.73 23.16 8.38
N LEU A 48 13.56 24.41 7.98
CA LEU A 48 14.15 24.97 6.78
C LEU A 48 15.37 25.79 7.18
N ALA A 49 16.55 25.33 6.82
CA ALA A 49 17.79 26.07 7.06
C ALA A 49 17.89 27.30 6.12
N PRO A 50 18.66 28.32 6.47
CA PRO A 50 18.90 29.44 5.55
C PRO A 50 19.41 28.92 4.21
N HIS A 51 18.88 29.48 3.12
CA HIS A 51 19.25 29.29 1.73
C HIS A 51 18.39 28.31 0.94
N ILE A 52 18.61 26.99 0.99
CA ILE A 52 18.02 26.07 0.01
C ILE A 52 17.60 24.74 0.65
N LEU A 53 18.14 24.38 1.80
CA LEU A 53 18.04 23.06 2.40
C LEU A 53 17.18 23.04 3.65
N GLY A 54 16.51 21.92 3.88
CA GLY A 54 15.76 21.65 5.09
C GLY A 54 15.62 20.17 5.37
N ILE A 55 15.01 19.87 6.49
CA ILE A 55 14.65 18.50 6.90
C ILE A 55 13.19 18.51 7.30
N ARG A 56 12.46 17.45 6.91
CA ARG A 56 11.08 17.21 7.31
C ARG A 56 10.94 15.84 7.93
N ALA A 57 10.21 15.77 9.04
CA ALA A 57 9.80 14.53 9.66
C ALA A 57 8.32 14.61 10.06
N GLY A 58 7.66 13.47 10.25
CA GLY A 58 6.26 13.48 10.67
C GLY A 58 5.61 12.12 10.73
N LEU A 59 4.28 12.16 10.67
CA LEU A 59 3.39 11.02 10.73
C LEU A 59 2.46 11.02 9.52
N THR A 60 2.20 9.84 8.96
CA THR A 60 1.13 9.63 7.99
C THR A 60 0.22 8.51 8.47
N LEU A 61 -1.06 8.63 8.19
CA LEU A 61 -2.05 7.56 8.33
C LEU A 61 -2.59 7.29 6.93
N ASP A 62 -2.26 6.13 6.40
CA ASP A 62 -2.51 5.78 5.01
C ASP A 62 -3.44 4.57 4.90
N ARG A 63 -4.30 4.58 3.89
CA ARG A 63 -5.05 3.42 3.45
C ARG A 63 -4.68 3.13 2.00
N HIS A 64 -4.12 1.96 1.76
CA HIS A 64 -3.78 1.47 0.43
C HIS A 64 -4.75 0.36 0.04
N ASN A 65 -5.30 0.44 -1.17
CA ASN A 65 -6.03 -0.67 -1.74
C ASN A 65 -5.20 -1.24 -2.90
N VAL A 66 -5.22 -2.56 -3.02
CA VAL A 66 -4.56 -3.30 -4.09
C VAL A 66 -5.53 -4.35 -4.60
N ALA A 67 -5.70 -4.45 -5.89
CA ALA A 67 -6.59 -5.42 -6.49
C ALA A 67 -5.85 -6.29 -7.53
N PHE A 68 -6.20 -7.57 -7.51
CA PHE A 68 -5.76 -8.56 -8.49
C PHE A 68 -6.96 -9.19 -9.16
N SER A 69 -6.80 -9.57 -10.42
CA SER A 69 -7.79 -10.37 -11.13
C SER A 69 -7.11 -11.50 -11.90
N MET A 70 -7.84 -12.59 -12.03
CA MET A 70 -7.41 -13.78 -12.75
C MET A 70 -8.59 -14.28 -13.58
N GLN A 71 -8.32 -14.74 -14.80
CA GLN A 71 -9.32 -15.29 -15.69
C GLN A 71 -8.85 -16.64 -16.25
N ASP A 72 -9.77 -17.54 -16.45
CA ASP A 72 -9.55 -18.85 -17.07
C ASP A 72 -8.35 -19.62 -16.48
N TYR A 73 -8.29 -19.63 -15.14
CA TYR A 73 -7.21 -20.28 -14.42
C TYR A 73 -7.53 -21.75 -14.21
N ALA A 74 -6.59 -22.62 -14.54
CA ALA A 74 -6.65 -24.06 -14.29
C ALA A 74 -5.38 -24.53 -13.60
N ASP A 75 -5.54 -25.37 -12.58
CA ASP A 75 -4.44 -25.99 -11.86
C ASP A 75 -4.80 -27.39 -11.36
N SER A 76 -3.77 -28.18 -11.06
CA SER A 76 -3.94 -29.51 -10.50
C SER A 76 -2.79 -29.83 -9.55
N TYR A 77 -3.09 -30.58 -8.51
CA TYR A 77 -2.11 -31.09 -7.55
C TYR A 77 -2.56 -32.43 -6.97
N SER A 78 -1.59 -33.21 -6.51
CA SER A 78 -1.84 -34.48 -5.82
C SER A 78 -1.70 -34.29 -4.33
N THR A 79 -2.56 -34.93 -3.56
CA THR A 79 -2.53 -34.96 -2.09
C THR A 79 -2.99 -36.32 -1.58
N ILE A 80 -2.99 -36.50 -0.28
CA ILE A 80 -3.42 -37.75 0.37
C ILE A 80 -4.66 -37.43 1.19
N ASP A 81 -5.68 -38.29 1.08
CA ASP A 81 -6.90 -38.20 1.87
C ASP A 81 -6.75 -38.71 3.31
N VAL A 82 -7.84 -38.62 4.09
CA VAL A 82 -7.90 -39.11 5.48
C VAL A 82 -7.66 -40.61 5.62
N ASN A 83 -7.86 -41.40 4.56
CA ASN A 83 -7.66 -42.84 4.53
C ASN A 83 -6.26 -43.19 4.01
N ASN A 84 -5.38 -42.23 3.88
CA ASN A 84 -4.02 -42.36 3.33
C ASN A 84 -3.98 -42.83 1.87
N GLN A 85 -5.02 -42.43 1.10
CA GLN A 85 -5.14 -42.73 -0.33
C GLN A 85 -4.73 -41.51 -1.14
N GLN A 86 -4.02 -41.75 -2.24
CA GLN A 86 -3.66 -40.66 -3.17
C GLN A 86 -4.89 -40.17 -3.89
N MET A 87 -5.06 -38.87 -3.96
CA MET A 87 -6.06 -38.20 -4.76
C MET A 87 -5.43 -37.09 -5.60
N ASP A 88 -5.86 -37.01 -6.86
CA ASP A 88 -5.50 -35.97 -7.79
C ASP A 88 -6.63 -34.98 -7.91
N ILE A 89 -6.36 -33.74 -7.59
CA ILE A 89 -7.34 -32.65 -7.58
C ILE A 89 -7.08 -31.77 -8.78
N SER A 90 -8.08 -31.56 -9.61
CA SER A 90 -8.06 -30.63 -10.73
C SER A 90 -9.16 -29.59 -10.54
N TYR A 91 -8.86 -28.35 -10.78
CA TYR A 91 -9.87 -27.28 -10.70
C TYR A 91 -9.69 -26.21 -11.76
N THR A 92 -10.78 -25.58 -12.13
CA THR A 92 -10.82 -24.45 -13.04
C THR A 92 -11.59 -23.31 -12.41
N ILE A 93 -11.14 -22.08 -12.65
CA ILE A 93 -11.76 -20.85 -12.16
C ILE A 93 -11.94 -19.92 -13.35
N SER A 94 -13.18 -19.59 -13.70
CA SER A 94 -13.46 -18.69 -14.82
C SER A 94 -13.07 -17.26 -14.52
N SER A 95 -13.38 -16.77 -13.31
CA SER A 95 -12.87 -15.47 -12.85
C SER A 95 -12.69 -15.42 -11.34
N LEU A 96 -11.61 -14.80 -10.94
CA LEU A 96 -11.28 -14.54 -9.54
C LEU A 96 -10.82 -13.08 -9.41
N ARG A 97 -11.34 -12.41 -8.40
CA ARG A 97 -10.93 -11.06 -8.02
C ARG A 97 -10.58 -11.03 -6.53
N GLU A 98 -9.42 -10.46 -6.24
CA GLU A 98 -8.99 -10.20 -4.87
C GLU A 98 -8.74 -8.73 -4.64
N THR A 99 -9.10 -8.24 -3.46
CA THR A 99 -8.84 -6.88 -3.03
C THR A 99 -8.22 -6.91 -1.64
N TYR A 100 -7.12 -6.20 -1.50
CA TYR A 100 -6.41 -6.00 -0.24
C TYR A 100 -6.57 -4.56 0.19
N SER A 101 -7.04 -4.33 1.41
CA SER A 101 -7.15 -3.00 2.02
C SER A 101 -6.25 -2.93 3.23
N ILE A 102 -5.21 -2.10 3.14
CA ILE A 102 -4.12 -2.03 4.12
C ILE A 102 -4.17 -0.67 4.79
N TRP A 103 -4.41 -0.64 6.11
CA TRP A 103 -4.21 0.54 6.92
C TRP A 103 -2.81 0.54 7.51
N SER A 104 -2.12 1.68 7.44
CA SER A 104 -0.75 1.81 7.89
C SER A 104 -0.47 3.17 8.51
N VAL A 105 0.53 3.19 9.40
CA VAL A 105 1.14 4.42 9.91
C VAL A 105 2.53 4.53 9.33
N GLY A 106 2.86 5.70 8.79
CA GLY A 106 4.17 5.99 8.21
C GLY A 106 4.93 7.06 8.99
N LEU A 107 6.24 6.90 9.03
CA LEU A 107 7.21 7.84 9.61
C LEU A 107 8.18 8.29 8.52
N PRO A 108 7.88 9.34 7.76
CA PRO A 108 8.81 9.89 6.78
C PRO A 108 9.90 10.74 7.44
N LEU A 109 11.11 10.64 6.90
CA LEU A 109 12.23 11.53 7.18
C LEU A 109 12.81 11.96 5.83
N GLN A 110 12.61 13.22 5.46
CA GLN A 110 12.92 13.71 4.13
C GLN A 110 13.85 14.92 4.17
N ALA A 111 14.77 14.95 3.23
CA ALA A 111 15.50 16.17 2.88
C ALA A 111 14.59 17.06 2.04
N VAL A 112 14.64 18.36 2.29
CA VAL A 112 13.84 19.38 1.60
C VAL A 112 14.78 20.26 0.81
N LEU A 113 14.57 20.32 -0.49
CA LEU A 113 15.17 21.33 -1.37
C LEU A 113 14.09 22.34 -1.71
N PHE A 114 14.28 23.60 -1.43
CA PHE A 114 13.27 24.61 -1.76
C PHE A 114 13.88 25.75 -2.57
N TYR A 115 13.10 26.21 -3.54
CA TYR A 115 13.41 27.36 -4.36
C TYR A 115 12.17 28.19 -4.55
N ARG A 116 12.15 29.39 -3.97
CA ARG A 116 10.99 30.29 -3.95
C ARG A 116 9.79 29.62 -3.29
N GLN A 117 8.74 29.31 -4.08
CA GLN A 117 7.49 28.69 -3.65
C GLN A 117 7.49 27.18 -3.89
N PHE A 118 8.50 26.65 -4.59
CA PHE A 118 8.61 25.25 -4.91
C PHE A 118 9.48 24.53 -3.89
N SER A 119 9.12 23.29 -3.57
CA SER A 119 9.97 22.40 -2.79
C SER A 119 9.95 20.99 -3.38
N LEU A 120 11.13 20.38 -3.39
CA LEU A 120 11.34 18.97 -3.69
C LEU A 120 11.78 18.28 -2.41
N LEU A 121 11.10 17.20 -2.07
CA LEU A 121 11.37 16.42 -0.87
C LEU A 121 11.66 14.98 -1.28
N VAL A 122 12.69 14.41 -0.66
CA VAL A 122 13.05 13.01 -0.88
C VAL A 122 13.63 12.42 0.39
N GLY A 123 13.29 11.18 0.68
CA GLY A 123 13.85 10.49 1.83
C GLY A 123 13.17 9.17 2.15
N PRO A 124 13.69 8.43 3.13
CA PRO A 124 13.07 7.20 3.61
C PRO A 124 11.78 7.48 4.37
N LYS A 125 10.84 6.54 4.25
CA LYS A 125 9.61 6.46 5.04
C LYS A 125 9.51 5.05 5.61
N VAL A 126 9.45 4.93 6.92
CA VAL A 126 9.19 3.66 7.60
C VAL A 126 7.69 3.51 7.76
N VAL A 127 7.13 2.40 7.30
CA VAL A 127 5.69 2.15 7.33
C VAL A 127 5.39 0.92 8.17
N PHE A 128 4.40 1.05 9.05
CA PHE A 128 3.90 0.01 9.93
C PHE A 128 2.47 -0.35 9.52
N PRO A 129 2.25 -1.48 8.80
CA PRO A 129 0.92 -1.96 8.54
C PRO A 129 0.20 -2.32 9.85
N LEU A 130 -0.99 -1.78 10.04
CA LEU A 130 -1.81 -2.00 11.24
C LEU A 130 -2.81 -3.13 11.02
N VAL A 131 -3.53 -3.06 9.90
CA VAL A 131 -4.58 -4.00 9.53
C VAL A 131 -4.52 -4.21 8.02
N CYS A 132 -4.58 -5.46 7.60
CA CYS A 132 -4.80 -5.85 6.22
C CYS A 132 -6.08 -6.68 6.14
N SER A 133 -7.09 -6.14 5.47
CA SER A 133 -8.31 -6.87 5.11
C SER A 133 -8.17 -7.41 3.70
N TRP A 134 -8.47 -8.68 3.53
CA TRP A 134 -8.46 -9.36 2.25
C TRP A 134 -9.88 -9.81 1.91
N LYS A 135 -10.33 -9.49 0.70
CA LYS A 135 -11.60 -9.95 0.14
C LYS A 135 -11.34 -10.63 -1.19
N GLN A 136 -11.90 -11.82 -1.37
CA GLN A 136 -11.82 -12.62 -2.58
C GLN A 136 -13.21 -12.93 -3.08
N THR A 137 -13.43 -12.76 -4.37
CA THR A 137 -14.64 -13.15 -5.07
C THR A 137 -14.28 -14.13 -6.17
N VAL A 138 -14.82 -15.32 -6.12
CA VAL A 138 -14.65 -16.38 -7.11
C VAL A 138 -15.97 -16.58 -7.83
N ASN A 139 -15.93 -16.53 -9.16
CA ASN A 139 -17.08 -16.82 -10.00
C ASN A 139 -16.78 -18.04 -10.87
N HIS A 140 -17.74 -18.95 -10.94
CA HIS A 140 -17.68 -20.14 -11.78
C HIS A 140 -16.41 -20.97 -11.59
N ALA A 141 -16.29 -21.61 -10.44
CA ALA A 141 -15.25 -22.58 -10.18
C ALA A 141 -15.77 -24.01 -10.30
N ALA A 142 -15.04 -24.85 -10.99
CA ALA A 142 -15.31 -26.27 -11.11
C ALA A 142 -14.17 -27.08 -10.50
N LEU A 143 -14.49 -28.13 -9.79
CA LEU A 143 -13.55 -29.01 -9.09
C LEU A 143 -13.80 -30.46 -9.51
N SER A 144 -12.72 -31.19 -9.73
CA SER A 144 -12.74 -32.65 -9.99
C SER A 144 -11.71 -33.33 -9.10
N VAL A 145 -12.07 -34.43 -8.49
CA VAL A 145 -11.21 -35.27 -7.66
C VAL A 145 -11.13 -36.66 -8.26
N TYR A 146 -9.92 -37.15 -8.52
CA TYR A 146 -9.64 -38.44 -9.08
C TYR A 146 -8.81 -39.29 -8.10
N TYR A 147 -9.22 -40.54 -7.91
CA TYR A 147 -8.47 -41.50 -7.10
C TYR A 147 -7.80 -42.55 -8.01
N PRO A 148 -6.48 -42.48 -8.22
CA PRO A 148 -5.76 -43.36 -9.13
C PRO A 148 -5.90 -44.84 -8.76
N ASP A 149 -5.89 -45.17 -7.46
CA ASP A 149 -5.94 -46.53 -6.97
C ASP A 149 -7.27 -47.23 -7.28
N TYR A 150 -8.34 -46.48 -7.53
CA TYR A 150 -9.68 -47.01 -7.83
C TYR A 150 -10.12 -46.79 -9.25
N GLU A 151 -9.31 -46.09 -10.07
CA GLU A 151 -9.68 -45.63 -11.41
C GLU A 151 -11.04 -44.91 -11.44
N ASN A 152 -11.38 -44.21 -10.36
CA ASN A 152 -12.72 -43.64 -10.16
C ASN A 152 -12.67 -42.13 -9.93
N PHE A 153 -13.64 -41.42 -10.53
CA PHE A 153 -13.93 -40.03 -10.21
C PHE A 153 -15.03 -40.01 -9.14
N ILE A 154 -14.73 -39.46 -7.97
CA ILE A 154 -15.73 -39.27 -6.92
C ILE A 154 -16.34 -37.88 -7.10
N GLU A 155 -17.40 -37.81 -7.93
CA GLU A 155 -18.16 -36.57 -8.09
C GLU A 155 -19.17 -36.33 -6.93
N GLU A 156 -19.53 -37.38 -6.19
CA GLU A 156 -20.65 -37.36 -5.24
C GLU A 156 -20.24 -37.21 -3.75
N SER A 157 -19.00 -37.49 -3.40
CA SER A 157 -18.61 -37.59 -1.99
C SER A 157 -18.18 -36.27 -1.33
N TYR A 158 -17.90 -35.25 -2.11
CA TYR A 158 -17.58 -33.91 -1.62
C TYR A 158 -18.71 -32.96 -1.95
N PRO A 159 -19.20 -32.16 -0.98
CA PRO A 159 -20.24 -31.14 -1.24
C PRO A 159 -19.87 -30.16 -2.37
N LEU A 160 -18.57 -30.03 -2.66
CA LEU A 160 -18.02 -29.22 -3.75
C LEU A 160 -18.06 -29.93 -5.11
N ALA A 161 -17.94 -31.26 -5.15
CA ALA A 161 -17.93 -32.02 -6.39
C ALA A 161 -19.35 -32.14 -6.99
N ALA A 162 -20.38 -32.06 -6.16
CA ALA A 162 -21.78 -32.04 -6.61
C ALA A 162 -22.17 -30.72 -7.31
N SER A 163 -21.40 -29.67 -7.16
CA SER A 163 -21.62 -28.36 -7.76
C SER A 163 -20.55 -28.09 -8.82
N ARG A 164 -20.84 -28.48 -10.07
CA ARG A 164 -19.95 -28.22 -11.21
C ARG A 164 -19.61 -26.74 -11.41
N ASP A 165 -20.34 -25.86 -10.75
CA ASP A 165 -20.22 -24.43 -10.90
C ASP A 165 -20.65 -23.73 -9.61
N PHE A 166 -19.70 -23.16 -8.87
CA PHE A 166 -19.96 -22.42 -7.65
C PHE A 166 -19.30 -21.03 -7.66
N SER A 167 -19.96 -20.11 -7.00
CA SER A 167 -19.44 -18.77 -6.75
C SER A 167 -19.37 -18.54 -5.25
N MET A 168 -18.31 -17.85 -4.80
CA MET A 168 -18.13 -17.59 -3.39
C MET A 168 -17.46 -16.25 -3.13
N GLU A 169 -17.76 -15.70 -1.97
CA GLU A 169 -17.04 -14.56 -1.41
C GLU A 169 -16.31 -14.98 -0.13
N ASN A 170 -15.08 -14.53 0.02
CA ASN A 170 -14.23 -14.81 1.16
C ASN A 170 -13.65 -13.51 1.70
N GLU A 171 -13.63 -13.37 3.02
CA GLU A 171 -13.07 -12.21 3.69
C GLU A 171 -12.32 -12.63 4.95
N ARG A 172 -11.06 -12.17 5.09
CA ARG A 172 -10.26 -12.40 6.30
C ARG A 172 -9.22 -11.31 6.51
N ARG A 173 -8.62 -11.29 7.69
CA ARG A 173 -7.45 -10.48 7.97
C ARG A 173 -6.18 -11.25 7.64
N LEU A 174 -5.22 -10.57 7.02
CA LEU A 174 -3.91 -11.11 6.69
C LEU A 174 -2.83 -10.47 7.55
N SER A 175 -1.78 -11.24 7.81
CA SER A 175 -0.59 -10.75 8.48
C SER A 175 0.42 -10.27 7.43
N LEU A 176 0.76 -9.00 7.46
CA LEU A 176 1.80 -8.42 6.63
C LEU A 176 3.10 -8.26 7.41
N PRO A 177 4.26 -8.06 6.74
CA PRO A 177 5.51 -7.69 7.39
C PRO A 177 5.30 -6.49 8.32
N LYS A 178 5.80 -6.59 9.55
CA LYS A 178 5.57 -5.59 10.60
C LYS A 178 6.16 -4.23 10.28
N VAL A 179 7.22 -4.19 9.49
CA VAL A 179 7.94 -2.97 9.12
C VAL A 179 8.25 -3.01 7.63
N GLN A 180 7.94 -1.91 6.97
CA GLN A 180 8.23 -1.72 5.55
C GLN A 180 9.06 -0.45 5.35
N TRP A 181 10.02 -0.51 4.44
CA TRP A 181 10.84 0.62 4.04
C TRP A 181 10.36 1.16 2.70
N TRP A 182 10.15 2.45 2.64
CA TRP A 182 9.69 3.15 1.46
C TRP A 182 10.64 4.30 1.11
N LEU A 183 10.74 4.60 -0.16
CA LEU A 183 11.29 5.85 -0.66
C LEU A 183 10.13 6.80 -0.93
N ALA A 184 10.11 7.93 -0.24
CA ALA A 184 9.08 8.95 -0.42
C ALA A 184 9.66 10.17 -1.14
N THR A 185 8.95 10.62 -2.18
CA THR A 185 9.32 11.79 -2.96
C THR A 185 8.11 12.69 -3.14
N GLU A 186 8.30 14.00 -2.96
CA GLU A 186 7.23 14.99 -3.13
C GLU A 186 7.73 16.22 -3.87
N PHE A 187 6.85 16.78 -4.69
CA PHE A 187 7.04 18.08 -5.33
C PHE A 187 5.88 18.99 -4.96
N ASN A 188 6.17 20.08 -4.26
CA ASN A 188 5.15 20.94 -3.67
C ASN A 188 5.27 22.38 -4.15
N TYR A 189 4.12 23.07 -4.18
CA TYR A 189 3.99 24.50 -4.36
C TYR A 189 3.27 25.12 -3.16
N ALA A 190 3.86 26.16 -2.55
CA ALA A 190 3.32 26.83 -1.38
C ALA A 190 2.70 28.19 -1.73
N PHE A 191 1.42 28.33 -1.49
CA PHE A 191 0.71 29.60 -1.56
C PHE A 191 0.78 30.30 -0.20
N THR A 192 1.39 31.47 -0.14
CA THR A 192 1.46 32.25 1.11
C THR A 192 0.12 32.94 1.38
N ILE A 193 -0.42 32.73 2.57
CA ILE A 193 -1.58 33.44 3.06
C ILE A 193 -1.06 34.57 3.96
N ASN A 194 -1.18 35.82 3.50
CA ASN A 194 -0.80 36.98 4.27
C ASN A 194 -1.98 37.40 5.16
N ASP A 195 -1.93 37.07 6.43
CA ASP A 195 -2.85 37.61 7.43
C ASP A 195 -2.13 38.70 8.22
N TRP A 196 -2.48 39.97 7.94
CA TRP A 196 -1.85 41.14 8.59
C TRP A 196 -2.11 41.21 10.10
N ALA A 197 -3.16 40.52 10.56
CA ALA A 197 -3.58 40.51 11.96
C ALA A 197 -2.84 39.48 12.81
N ARG A 198 -2.17 38.52 12.17
CA ARG A 198 -1.55 37.39 12.88
C ARG A 198 -0.03 37.49 12.93
N ASN A 199 0.54 37.07 14.05
CA ASN A 199 1.98 37.04 14.26
C ASN A 199 2.70 35.85 13.63
N TYR A 200 2.04 35.05 12.75
CA TYR A 200 2.61 33.90 12.08
C TYR A 200 2.33 33.94 10.58
N ARG A 201 3.16 33.25 9.80
CA ARG A 201 2.90 33.02 8.37
C ARG A 201 2.16 31.71 8.21
N SER A 202 1.21 31.69 7.29
CA SER A 202 0.51 30.47 6.92
C SER A 202 0.59 30.22 5.42
N TYR A 203 0.51 28.96 5.05
CA TYR A 203 0.64 28.50 3.68
C TYR A 203 -0.44 27.47 3.36
N ILE A 204 -0.95 27.49 2.14
CA ILE A 204 -1.61 26.35 1.52
C ILE A 204 -0.56 25.70 0.64
N ILE A 205 -0.31 24.42 0.86
CA ILE A 205 0.66 23.65 0.08
C ILE A 205 -0.12 22.66 -0.77
N VAL A 206 0.13 22.69 -2.07
CA VAL A 206 -0.40 21.71 -3.02
C VAL A 206 0.78 21.02 -3.66
N GLY A 207 0.73 19.70 -3.74
CA GLY A 207 1.84 18.91 -4.25
C GLY A 207 1.43 17.62 -4.92
N ALA A 208 2.38 17.07 -5.66
CA ALA A 208 2.37 15.70 -6.15
C ALA A 208 3.35 14.88 -5.33
N TYR A 209 3.06 13.61 -5.12
CA TYR A 209 3.95 12.68 -4.41
C TYR A 209 4.07 11.37 -5.16
N PHE A 210 5.20 10.71 -4.91
CA PHE A 210 5.51 9.36 -5.37
C PHE A 210 6.21 8.62 -4.24
N ASP A 211 5.59 7.54 -3.77
CA ASP A 211 6.15 6.66 -2.74
C ASP A 211 6.38 5.27 -3.34
N TYR A 212 7.55 4.69 -3.11
CA TYR A 212 7.92 3.35 -3.58
C TYR A 212 8.35 2.47 -2.41
N CYS A 213 7.71 1.31 -2.28
CA CYS A 213 8.04 0.32 -1.26
C CYS A 213 9.27 -0.49 -1.67
N LEU A 214 10.32 -0.41 -0.85
CA LEU A 214 11.58 -1.14 -1.05
C LEU A 214 11.56 -2.55 -0.44
N THR A 215 10.62 -2.81 0.46
CA THR A 215 10.48 -4.09 1.15
C THR A 215 9.44 -4.94 0.43
N SER A 216 9.74 -6.21 0.22
CA SER A 216 8.74 -7.13 -0.29
C SER A 216 7.53 -7.22 0.65
N ILE A 217 6.34 -7.09 0.08
CA ILE A 217 5.07 -7.17 0.82
C ILE A 217 4.57 -8.61 0.85
N THR A 218 5.02 -9.46 -0.08
CA THR A 218 4.67 -10.87 -0.07
C THR A 218 5.22 -11.51 1.18
N ALA A 219 4.36 -12.12 1.99
CA ALA A 219 4.80 -12.97 3.07
C ALA A 219 5.76 -14.02 2.50
N ALA A 220 6.84 -14.32 3.22
CA ALA A 220 7.63 -15.49 2.91
C ALA A 220 6.69 -16.70 3.05
N ALA A 221 6.02 -17.06 1.95
CA ALA A 221 5.18 -18.24 1.92
C ALA A 221 6.09 -19.44 2.19
N SER A 222 6.08 -19.87 3.44
CA SER A 222 6.92 -20.97 3.91
C SER A 222 6.46 -22.33 3.36
N ASN A 223 5.25 -22.40 2.82
CA ASN A 223 4.68 -23.65 2.29
C ASN A 223 4.11 -23.37 0.88
N SER A 224 4.49 -24.23 -0.06
CA SER A 224 3.92 -24.27 -1.40
C SER A 224 2.45 -24.69 -1.32
N GLN A 225 1.53 -23.76 -1.28
CA GLN A 225 0.11 -24.02 -1.23
C GLN A 225 -0.51 -23.69 -2.60
N SER A 226 -1.33 -24.59 -3.13
CA SER A 226 -2.15 -24.30 -4.29
C SER A 226 -3.18 -23.22 -3.95
N LEU A 227 -3.69 -22.51 -4.95
CA LEU A 227 -4.74 -21.48 -4.77
C LEU A 227 -5.99 -22.07 -4.11
N LEU A 228 -6.35 -23.30 -4.44
CA LEU A 228 -7.40 -24.07 -3.80
C LEU A 228 -6.76 -25.25 -3.08
N MET A 229 -7.02 -25.38 -1.79
CA MET A 229 -6.54 -26.50 -0.97
C MET A 229 -7.73 -27.22 -0.34
N LEU A 230 -7.93 -28.47 -0.70
CA LEU A 230 -8.77 -29.38 0.06
C LEU A 230 -7.98 -29.82 1.28
N SER A 231 -8.30 -29.29 2.45
CA SER A 231 -7.80 -29.83 3.71
C SER A 231 -8.68 -30.98 4.16
N ASP A 232 -8.12 -31.90 4.95
CA ASP A 232 -8.84 -32.98 5.60
C ASP A 232 -10.07 -32.46 6.36
N THR A 233 -11.25 -32.62 5.77
CA THR A 233 -12.48 -31.98 6.22
C THR A 233 -13.35 -32.89 7.07
N ARG A 234 -12.77 -33.68 7.97
CA ARG A 234 -13.56 -34.43 8.98
C ARG A 234 -14.57 -33.56 9.71
N ASP A 235 -14.30 -32.25 9.81
CA ASP A 235 -15.12 -31.30 10.59
C ASP A 235 -15.99 -30.36 9.75
N GLY A 236 -16.23 -30.67 8.46
CA GLY A 236 -17.12 -29.84 7.62
C GLY A 236 -16.68 -28.39 7.53
N LEU A 237 -15.40 -28.12 7.29
CA LEU A 237 -14.88 -26.76 7.12
C LEU A 237 -15.66 -26.02 6.03
N PRO A 238 -16.11 -24.80 6.28
CA PRO A 238 -16.81 -24.03 5.28
C PRO A 238 -15.90 -23.79 4.06
N LEU A 239 -16.48 -23.89 2.86
CA LEU A 239 -15.86 -23.65 1.56
C LEU A 239 -14.91 -22.45 1.53
N GLN A 240 -15.20 -21.44 2.34
CA GLN A 240 -14.45 -20.20 2.49
C GLN A 240 -12.99 -20.39 2.93
N ARG A 241 -12.64 -21.52 3.55
CA ARG A 241 -11.26 -21.80 3.99
C ARG A 241 -10.42 -22.56 2.96
N LEU A 242 -11.01 -22.94 1.86
CA LEU A 242 -10.34 -23.71 0.81
C LEU A 242 -9.47 -22.85 -0.09
N PHE A 243 -9.73 -21.55 -0.17
CA PHE A 243 -8.98 -20.66 -1.03
C PHE A 243 -7.88 -19.93 -0.27
N THR A 244 -6.69 -20.00 -0.84
CA THR A 244 -5.49 -19.29 -0.38
C THR A 244 -5.43 -17.92 -1.09
N PRO A 245 -4.99 -16.82 -0.41
CA PRO A 245 -4.72 -15.56 -1.08
C PRO A 245 -3.74 -15.73 -2.22
N ILE A 246 -3.95 -15.03 -3.34
CA ILE A 246 -3.07 -15.09 -4.51
C ILE A 246 -1.61 -14.80 -4.13
N ILE A 247 -1.36 -13.86 -3.19
CA ILE A 247 -0.01 -13.51 -2.72
C ILE A 247 0.70 -14.63 -1.95
N GLU A 248 -0.05 -15.61 -1.45
CA GLU A 248 0.46 -16.79 -0.72
C GLU A 248 0.42 -18.04 -1.61
N ALA A 249 -0.26 -18.00 -2.76
CA ALA A 249 -0.51 -19.14 -3.60
C ALA A 249 0.64 -19.45 -4.57
N ASN A 250 0.84 -20.74 -4.81
CA ASN A 250 1.80 -21.29 -5.77
C ASN A 250 1.07 -22.15 -6.81
N ARG A 251 1.65 -22.21 -7.99
CA ARG A 251 1.30 -23.20 -9.03
C ARG A 251 2.52 -24.02 -9.36
N GLN A 252 2.46 -25.34 -9.14
CA GLN A 252 3.57 -26.25 -9.43
C GLN A 252 4.92 -25.79 -8.86
N GLY A 253 4.92 -25.24 -7.64
CA GLY A 253 6.11 -24.71 -6.96
C GLY A 253 6.53 -23.30 -7.36
N GLN A 254 5.86 -22.65 -8.32
CA GLN A 254 6.09 -21.24 -8.67
C GLN A 254 5.05 -20.35 -8.00
N LYS A 255 5.49 -19.29 -7.34
CA LYS A 255 4.59 -18.28 -6.77
C LYS A 255 3.75 -17.62 -7.87
N LEU A 256 2.44 -17.45 -7.64
CA LEU A 256 1.57 -16.72 -8.56
C LEU A 256 1.93 -15.22 -8.59
N VAL A 257 2.36 -14.68 -7.46
CA VAL A 257 2.85 -13.30 -7.33
C VAL A 257 4.25 -13.38 -6.73
N SER A 258 5.26 -12.96 -7.49
CA SER A 258 6.63 -12.84 -7.00
C SER A 258 6.83 -11.51 -6.28
N ASP A 259 7.98 -11.40 -5.63
CA ASP A 259 8.37 -10.18 -4.94
C ASP A 259 8.34 -8.97 -5.88
N GLY A 260 7.63 -7.93 -5.47
CA GLY A 260 7.51 -6.68 -6.19
C GLY A 260 7.30 -5.52 -5.24
N GLY A 261 7.57 -4.32 -5.73
CA GLY A 261 7.37 -3.08 -5.00
C GLY A 261 5.93 -2.58 -5.13
N LEU A 262 5.38 -2.06 -4.05
CA LEU A 262 4.17 -1.26 -4.11
C LEU A 262 4.56 0.19 -4.37
N PHE A 263 3.90 0.86 -5.28
CA PHE A 263 4.09 2.29 -5.44
C PHE A 263 2.78 3.07 -5.41
N ASN A 264 2.85 4.28 -4.89
CA ASN A 264 1.76 5.22 -4.81
C ASN A 264 2.14 6.49 -5.57
N ILE A 265 1.21 7.01 -6.34
CA ILE A 265 1.33 8.31 -6.99
C ILE A 265 0.06 9.10 -6.75
N GLY A 266 0.18 10.37 -6.43
CA GLY A 266 -1.01 11.17 -6.16
C GLY A 266 -0.74 12.64 -5.91
N ILE A 267 -1.76 13.28 -5.40
CA ILE A 267 -1.75 14.69 -5.04
C ILE A 267 -2.00 14.86 -3.55
N LYS A 268 -1.48 15.94 -3.00
CA LYS A 268 -1.71 16.33 -1.61
C LYS A 268 -2.13 17.80 -1.51
N ILE A 269 -2.89 18.08 -0.48
CA ILE A 269 -3.22 19.45 -0.08
C ILE A 269 -3.02 19.58 1.43
N SER A 270 -2.34 20.62 1.85
CA SER A 270 -1.97 20.83 3.25
C SER A 270 -2.11 22.29 3.64
N TYR A 271 -2.30 22.50 4.92
CA TYR A 271 -2.18 23.79 5.56
C TYR A 271 -0.94 23.77 6.46
N ALA A 272 -0.08 24.77 6.31
CA ALA A 272 1.13 24.89 7.11
C ALA A 272 1.20 26.25 7.83
N ILE A 273 1.76 26.21 9.04
CA ILE A 273 1.98 27.38 9.89
C ILE A 273 3.46 27.49 10.21
N ALA A 274 4.01 28.70 10.08
CA ALA A 274 5.31 29.06 10.63
C ALA A 274 5.10 29.81 11.95
N PRO A 275 5.12 29.11 13.11
CA PRO A 275 4.76 29.71 14.40
C PRO A 275 5.80 30.70 14.91
N PHE A 276 7.04 30.62 14.42
CA PHE A 276 8.11 31.51 14.85
C PHE A 276 8.45 32.49 13.74
N LYS A 277 8.12 33.76 13.94
CA LYS A 277 8.68 34.81 13.11
C LYS A 277 10.17 34.93 13.46
N PRO A 278 11.07 34.95 12.47
CA PRO A 278 12.44 35.36 12.74
C PRO A 278 12.38 36.75 13.37
N HIS A 279 13.04 36.92 14.52
CA HIS A 279 13.18 38.25 15.10
C HIS A 279 13.70 39.18 14.00
N LYS A 280 12.90 40.15 13.61
CA LYS A 280 13.46 41.28 12.88
C LYS A 280 14.40 41.93 13.89
N GLU A 281 15.71 41.79 13.69
CA GLU A 281 16.61 42.74 14.26
C GLU A 281 16.11 44.10 13.82
N ALA A 282 15.67 44.88 14.79
CA ALA A 282 15.37 46.27 14.55
C ALA A 282 16.70 46.89 14.05
N TYR A 283 16.80 47.02 12.72
CA TYR A 283 17.77 47.95 12.19
C TYR A 283 17.31 49.32 12.75
N THR A 284 17.86 49.69 13.87
CA THR A 284 17.96 51.06 14.31
C THR A 284 18.75 51.75 13.23
N THR A 285 18.07 52.26 12.22
CA THR A 285 18.62 53.32 11.39
C THR A 285 18.92 54.47 12.35
N CYS A 286 20.16 54.51 12.82
CA CYS A 286 20.71 55.74 13.39
C CYS A 286 20.65 56.81 12.26
N HIS A 287 19.57 57.55 12.19
CA HIS A 287 19.60 58.83 11.54
C HIS A 287 20.45 59.75 12.41
N CYS A 288 21.76 59.72 12.16
CA CYS A 288 22.64 60.82 12.56
C CYS A 288 22.21 62.01 11.74
N TYR A 289 21.35 62.87 12.29
CA TYR A 289 21.23 64.24 11.83
C TYR A 289 22.54 64.94 12.21
N GLY A 290 23.45 65.10 11.24
CA GLY A 290 24.55 66.05 11.31
C GLY A 290 24.00 67.43 11.08
N ASN A 291 24.29 68.30 12.01
CA ASN A 291 24.17 69.78 11.89
C ASN A 291 25.13 70.31 10.87
#